data_7713f49cd37e64e6675f597570846f60
#
_entry.id   7713f49cd37e64e6675f597570846f60
#
_cell.length_a   1.000
_cell.length_b   1.000
_cell.length_c   1.000
_cell.angle_alpha   90.00
_cell.angle_beta   90.00
_cell.angle_gamma   90.00
#
_symmetry.space_group_name_H-M   'P 1'
#
loop_
_entity.id
_entity.type
_entity.pdbx_description
1 polymer ?
#
loop_
_entity_poly.entity_id
_entity_poly.type
_entity_poly.pdbx_seq_one_letter_code
_entity_poly.pdbx_strand_id
1 'polypeptide(L)'
;TDRHGANMGLTLDTVTRNEIQQGNQVIYAPVLNADGTQTAVTSRTALTPACKMTSELVAKAATQLKKMNAPTFDGKYVCIIHPSVAFDLRQDEAWIAAHQYAAATELFSGEIGELHGVRFVETTEAKIFCGEDLAEDGRTLTVNGAVNGKNAVTFDGGTVKEGALAGRYILVNGQRAKVVSNTASVLTLDKNVTAADDAVIYPGEGGADGCAVYGCLFVGKGAYGVVDLSEGTE
;
A
#
# COMPACT_ATOMS: atom_id res chain seq x y z
N THR A 1 -13.14 0.81 29.91
CA THR A 1 -12.50 -0.49 29.58
C THR A 1 -12.70 -0.84 28.10
N ASP A 2 -13.89 -0.72 27.55
CA ASP A 2 -14.18 -1.13 26.15
C ASP A 2 -13.39 -0.32 25.10
N ARG A 3 -13.21 0.99 25.31
CA ARG A 3 -12.43 1.83 24.38
C ARG A 3 -10.94 1.45 24.36
N HIS A 4 -10.37 1.02 25.48
CA HIS A 4 -8.96 0.59 25.52
C HIS A 4 -8.78 -0.74 24.79
N GLY A 5 -9.71 -1.68 24.93
CA GLY A 5 -9.68 -2.95 24.19
C GLY A 5 -9.81 -2.74 22.68
N ALA A 6 -10.73 -1.89 22.25
CA ALA A 6 -10.92 -1.57 20.83
C ALA A 6 -9.68 -0.87 20.23
N ASN A 7 -9.07 0.08 20.95
CA ASN A 7 -7.85 0.75 20.49
C ASN A 7 -6.65 -0.21 20.42
N MET A 8 -6.56 -1.16 21.36
CA MET A 8 -5.49 -2.14 21.36
C MET A 8 -5.61 -3.11 20.16
N GLY A 9 -6.83 -3.57 19.87
CA GLY A 9 -7.12 -4.37 18.67
C GLY A 9 -6.77 -3.62 17.40
N LEU A 10 -7.22 -2.38 17.25
CA LEU A 10 -6.92 -1.54 16.09
C LEU A 10 -5.41 -1.29 15.91
N THR A 11 -4.68 -1.10 17.01
CA THR A 11 -3.22 -0.92 16.96
C THR A 11 -2.53 -2.19 16.46
N LEU A 12 -2.94 -3.36 16.95
CA LEU A 12 -2.39 -4.64 16.53
C LEU A 12 -2.67 -4.91 15.04
N ASP A 13 -3.90 -4.68 14.61
CA ASP A 13 -4.29 -4.80 13.20
C ASP A 13 -3.49 -3.85 12.31
N THR A 14 -3.30 -2.62 12.75
CA THR A 14 -2.51 -1.61 12.00
C THR A 14 -1.05 -2.02 11.86
N VAL A 15 -0.42 -2.51 12.94
CA VAL A 15 0.97 -2.99 12.90
C VAL A 15 1.08 -4.20 11.98
N THR A 16 0.22 -5.20 12.14
CA THR A 16 0.19 -6.41 11.31
C THR A 16 -0.01 -6.07 9.84
N ARG A 17 -0.99 -5.22 9.52
CA ARG A 17 -1.26 -4.74 8.17
C ARG A 17 -0.04 -4.05 7.57
N ASN A 18 0.61 -3.17 8.32
CA ASN A 18 1.77 -2.43 7.84
C ASN A 18 2.96 -3.35 7.56
N GLU A 19 3.17 -4.39 8.36
CA GLU A 19 4.22 -5.39 8.12
C GLU A 19 3.92 -6.25 6.88
N ILE A 20 2.69 -6.73 6.71
CA ILE A 20 2.32 -7.54 5.54
C ILE A 20 2.46 -6.73 4.25
N GLN A 21 2.13 -5.45 4.27
CA GLN A 21 2.22 -4.54 3.12
C GLN A 21 3.69 -4.19 2.73
N GLN A 22 4.69 -4.60 3.50
CA GLN A 22 6.10 -4.39 3.19
C GLN A 22 6.67 -5.46 2.24
N GLY A 23 5.88 -6.47 1.88
CA GLY A 23 6.31 -7.53 0.97
C GLY A 23 6.78 -7.00 -0.38
N ASN A 24 7.67 -7.74 -1.02
CA ASN A 24 8.24 -7.41 -2.34
C ASN A 24 7.41 -7.96 -3.52
N GLN A 25 6.38 -8.74 -3.25
CA GLN A 25 5.46 -9.28 -4.26
C GLN A 25 4.36 -8.27 -4.53
N VAL A 26 4.67 -7.26 -5.34
CA VAL A 26 3.78 -6.14 -5.62
C VAL A 26 3.41 -6.11 -7.10
N ILE A 27 2.12 -5.94 -7.39
CA ILE A 27 1.59 -5.71 -8.73
C ILE A 27 1.03 -4.29 -8.74
N TYR A 28 1.50 -3.46 -9.66
CA TYR A 28 1.00 -2.10 -9.84
C TYR A 28 -0.09 -2.07 -10.90
N ALA A 29 -1.14 -1.30 -10.65
CA ALA A 29 -2.20 -1.07 -11.62
C ALA A 29 -1.63 -0.28 -12.82
N PRO A 30 -1.91 -0.69 -14.06
CA PRO A 30 -1.47 0.05 -15.23
C PRO A 30 -2.27 1.35 -15.36
N VAL A 31 -1.72 2.33 -16.08
CA VAL A 31 -2.47 3.49 -16.53
C VAL A 31 -3.44 3.05 -17.64
N LEU A 32 -4.71 3.33 -17.44
CA LEU A 32 -5.73 3.13 -18.48
C LEU A 32 -5.80 4.39 -19.37
N ASN A 33 -5.33 4.28 -20.58
CA ASN A 33 -5.37 5.37 -21.56
C ASN A 33 -6.75 5.53 -22.18
N ALA A 34 -7.04 6.73 -22.68
CA ALA A 34 -8.34 7.03 -23.31
C ALA A 34 -8.61 6.22 -24.60
N ASP A 35 -7.57 5.68 -25.22
CA ASP A 35 -7.64 4.81 -26.41
C ASP A 35 -7.87 3.33 -26.05
N GLY A 36 -8.06 3.00 -24.78
CA GLY A 36 -8.23 1.64 -24.28
C GLY A 36 -6.92 0.85 -24.11
N THR A 37 -5.78 1.44 -24.40
CA THR A 37 -4.48 0.79 -24.16
C THR A 37 -4.07 0.91 -22.70
N GLN A 38 -3.18 -0.01 -22.26
CA GLN A 38 -2.65 -0.01 -20.91
C GLN A 38 -1.15 0.27 -20.94
N THR A 39 -0.73 1.25 -20.15
CA THR A 39 0.70 1.51 -19.92
C THR A 39 1.14 0.91 -18.60
N ALA A 40 2.13 0.03 -18.63
CA ALA A 40 2.63 -0.62 -17.43
C ALA A 40 3.29 0.37 -16.47
N VAL A 41 3.02 0.19 -15.18
CA VAL A 41 3.63 0.95 -14.09
C VAL A 41 4.51 0.00 -13.27
N THR A 42 5.72 0.42 -12.95
CA THR A 42 6.72 -0.40 -12.27
C THR A 42 7.06 0.05 -10.86
N SER A 43 6.53 1.20 -10.44
CA SER A 43 6.77 1.73 -9.09
C SER A 43 5.52 2.42 -8.55
N ARG A 44 5.41 2.48 -7.23
CA ARG A 44 4.29 3.18 -6.58
C ARG A 44 4.29 4.67 -6.90
N THR A 45 5.45 5.30 -6.99
CA THR A 45 5.61 6.72 -7.28
C THR A 45 5.14 7.13 -8.68
N ALA A 46 5.01 6.16 -9.59
CA ALA A 46 4.51 6.38 -10.94
C ALA A 46 2.98 6.12 -11.09
N LEU A 47 2.30 5.70 -10.01
CA LEU A 47 0.85 5.52 -10.02
C LEU A 47 0.16 6.88 -10.07
N THR A 48 -0.82 6.99 -10.94
CA THR A 48 -1.67 8.19 -11.12
C THR A 48 -3.13 7.86 -10.80
N PRO A 49 -4.02 8.84 -10.68
CA PRO A 49 -5.45 8.60 -10.52
C PRO A 49 -6.11 7.80 -11.65
N ALA A 50 -5.44 7.68 -12.81
CA ALA A 50 -5.87 6.83 -13.91
C ALA A 50 -5.55 5.35 -13.73
N CYS A 51 -4.74 4.99 -12.72
CA CYS A 51 -4.41 3.61 -12.38
C CYS A 51 -5.49 3.03 -11.46
N LYS A 52 -6.39 2.25 -12.02
CA LYS A 52 -7.54 1.70 -11.29
C LYS A 52 -7.47 0.19 -11.15
N MET A 53 -8.15 -0.33 -10.13
CA MET A 53 -8.36 -1.77 -9.98
C MET A 53 -9.31 -2.26 -11.08
N THR A 54 -8.88 -3.26 -11.83
CA THR A 54 -9.67 -3.90 -12.88
C THR A 54 -9.78 -5.41 -12.66
N SER A 55 -10.75 -6.04 -13.29
CA SER A 55 -10.94 -7.49 -13.30
C SER A 55 -9.68 -8.23 -13.80
N GLU A 56 -8.99 -7.68 -14.81
CA GLU A 56 -7.75 -8.25 -15.32
C GLU A 56 -6.63 -8.25 -14.25
N LEU A 57 -6.52 -7.17 -13.48
CA LEU A 57 -5.55 -7.05 -12.40
C LEU A 57 -5.81 -8.08 -11.30
N VAL A 58 -7.07 -8.31 -10.96
CA VAL A 58 -7.49 -9.37 -10.02
C VAL A 58 -7.09 -10.74 -10.54
N ALA A 59 -7.32 -11.02 -11.82
CA ALA A 59 -6.92 -12.29 -12.44
C ALA A 59 -5.39 -12.48 -12.42
N LYS A 60 -4.62 -11.42 -12.67
CA LYS A 60 -3.15 -11.44 -12.57
C LYS A 60 -2.70 -11.76 -11.14
N ALA A 61 -3.27 -11.11 -10.13
CA ALA A 61 -2.94 -11.36 -8.73
C ALA A 61 -3.27 -12.80 -8.30
N ALA A 62 -4.46 -13.30 -8.64
CA ALA A 62 -4.85 -14.68 -8.38
C ALA A 62 -3.91 -15.68 -9.07
N THR A 63 -3.51 -15.40 -10.31
CA THR A 63 -2.57 -16.24 -11.05
C THR A 63 -1.19 -16.26 -10.40
N GLN A 64 -0.73 -15.14 -9.89
CA GLN A 64 0.55 -15.06 -9.18
C GLN A 64 0.53 -15.91 -7.91
N LEU A 65 -0.53 -15.84 -7.10
CA LEU A 65 -0.69 -16.70 -5.92
C LEU A 65 -0.72 -18.19 -6.28
N LYS A 66 -1.40 -18.56 -7.37
CA LYS A 66 -1.40 -19.94 -7.89
C LYS A 66 -0.02 -20.41 -8.32
N LYS A 67 0.76 -19.56 -9.01
CA LYS A 67 2.15 -19.86 -9.40
C LYS A 67 3.08 -20.08 -8.19
N MET A 68 2.79 -19.40 -7.09
CA MET A 68 3.51 -19.57 -5.82
C MET A 68 3.02 -20.78 -5.01
N ASN A 69 2.07 -21.55 -5.52
CA ASN A 69 1.41 -22.65 -4.81
C ASN A 69 0.82 -22.23 -3.46
N ALA A 70 0.34 -20.98 -3.35
CA ALA A 70 -0.27 -20.49 -2.14
C ALA A 70 -1.57 -21.29 -1.83
N PRO A 71 -1.72 -21.84 -0.62
CA PRO A 71 -2.93 -22.54 -0.25
C PRO A 71 -4.12 -21.58 -0.16
N THR A 72 -5.31 -22.08 -0.47
CA THR A 72 -6.55 -21.30 -0.49
C THR A 72 -7.34 -21.45 0.81
N PHE A 73 -8.26 -20.50 1.06
CA PHE A 73 -9.34 -20.65 2.05
C PHE A 73 -10.58 -21.21 1.32
N ASP A 74 -10.95 -22.43 1.58
CA ASP A 74 -12.12 -23.09 0.95
C ASP A 74 -12.16 -22.97 -0.58
N GLY A 75 -10.99 -23.13 -1.22
CA GLY A 75 -10.83 -23.01 -2.67
C GLY A 75 -10.70 -21.60 -3.23
N LYS A 76 -10.68 -20.58 -2.38
CA LYS A 76 -10.62 -19.16 -2.77
C LYS A 76 -9.48 -18.42 -2.08
N TYR A 77 -8.97 -17.38 -2.71
CA TYR A 77 -8.12 -16.39 -2.07
C TYR A 77 -8.96 -15.27 -1.48
N VAL A 78 -8.39 -14.49 -0.59
CA VAL A 78 -9.05 -13.33 0.01
C VAL A 78 -8.32 -12.06 -0.40
N CYS A 79 -9.07 -11.05 -0.79
CA CYS A 79 -8.53 -9.72 -1.05
C CYS A 79 -9.17 -8.71 -0.10
N ILE A 80 -8.35 -8.01 0.67
CA ILE A 80 -8.76 -6.93 1.57
C ILE A 80 -8.56 -5.61 0.85
N ILE A 81 -9.64 -4.83 0.69
CA ILE A 81 -9.64 -3.58 -0.08
C ILE A 81 -10.33 -2.44 0.67
N HIS A 82 -9.97 -1.22 0.28
CA HIS A 82 -10.64 -0.01 0.73
C HIS A 82 -11.95 0.22 -0.05
N PRO A 83 -12.99 0.86 0.53
CA PRO A 83 -14.23 1.21 -0.17
C PRO A 83 -14.05 1.94 -1.49
N SER A 84 -13.05 2.82 -1.60
CA SER A 84 -12.73 3.52 -2.85
C SER A 84 -12.32 2.58 -3.98
N VAL A 85 -11.58 1.51 -3.67
CA VAL A 85 -11.19 0.48 -4.64
C VAL A 85 -12.37 -0.39 -5.02
N ALA A 86 -13.23 -0.71 -4.04
CA ALA A 86 -14.49 -1.43 -4.28
C ALA A 86 -15.40 -0.66 -5.25
N PHE A 87 -15.44 0.67 -5.11
CA PHE A 87 -16.18 1.53 -6.02
C PHE A 87 -15.65 1.45 -7.45
N ASP A 88 -14.32 1.56 -7.64
CA ASP A 88 -13.71 1.45 -8.96
C ASP A 88 -13.94 0.06 -9.60
N LEU A 89 -13.79 -1.01 -8.82
CA LEU A 89 -13.98 -2.38 -9.28
C LEU A 89 -15.42 -2.65 -9.72
N ARG A 90 -16.41 -2.09 -9.03
CA ARG A 90 -17.83 -2.21 -9.38
C ARG A 90 -18.20 -1.49 -10.67
N GLN A 91 -17.36 -0.59 -11.17
CA GLN A 91 -17.55 0.09 -12.46
C GLN A 91 -16.89 -0.65 -13.64
N ASP A 92 -16.09 -1.68 -13.36
CA ASP A 92 -15.47 -2.50 -14.39
C ASP A 92 -16.53 -3.35 -15.11
N GLU A 93 -16.56 -3.29 -16.44
CA GLU A 93 -17.55 -4.00 -17.27
C GLU A 93 -17.55 -5.52 -17.01
N ALA A 94 -16.38 -6.10 -16.82
CA ALA A 94 -16.24 -7.52 -16.54
C ALA A 94 -16.80 -7.89 -15.14
N TRP A 95 -16.68 -7.00 -14.16
CA TRP A 95 -17.33 -7.15 -12.86
C TRP A 95 -18.85 -7.13 -13.00
N ILE A 96 -19.39 -6.15 -13.71
CA ILE A 96 -20.83 -5.99 -13.93
C ILE A 96 -21.38 -7.24 -14.65
N ALA A 97 -20.72 -7.69 -15.72
CA ALA A 97 -21.13 -8.86 -16.47
C ALA A 97 -21.13 -10.14 -15.62
N ALA A 98 -20.10 -10.35 -14.79
CA ALA A 98 -20.01 -11.51 -13.90
C ALA A 98 -21.16 -11.56 -12.88
N HIS A 99 -21.57 -10.39 -12.37
CA HIS A 99 -22.62 -10.29 -11.33
C HIS A 99 -24.05 -10.25 -11.91
N GLN A 100 -24.23 -9.95 -13.19
CA GLN A 100 -25.54 -10.05 -13.86
C GLN A 100 -26.05 -11.50 -13.97
N TYR A 101 -25.14 -12.47 -14.05
CA TYR A 101 -25.47 -13.89 -14.19
C TYR A 101 -25.43 -14.65 -12.86
N ALA A 102 -24.85 -14.10 -11.81
CA ALA A 102 -24.84 -14.70 -10.49
C ALA A 102 -26.16 -14.34 -9.78
N ALA A 103 -26.95 -15.34 -9.40
CA ALA A 103 -28.03 -15.11 -8.46
C ALA A 103 -27.48 -14.42 -7.23
N ALA A 104 -28.12 -13.34 -6.80
CA ALA A 104 -27.73 -12.56 -5.63
C ALA A 104 -27.75 -13.46 -4.40
N THR A 105 -26.65 -14.15 -4.15
CA THR A 105 -26.44 -14.82 -2.87
C THR A 105 -26.17 -13.71 -1.86
N GLU A 106 -26.92 -13.69 -0.79
CA GLU A 106 -26.84 -12.66 0.24
C GLU A 106 -25.38 -12.47 0.66
N LEU A 107 -24.87 -11.25 0.41
CA LEU A 107 -23.53 -10.86 0.81
C LEU A 107 -23.50 -10.69 2.32
N PHE A 108 -22.64 -11.43 2.98
CA PHE A 108 -22.38 -11.26 4.40
C PHE A 108 -21.80 -9.85 4.64
N SER A 109 -22.03 -9.30 5.83
CA SER A 109 -21.58 -7.96 6.21
C SER A 109 -20.08 -7.77 5.89
N GLY A 110 -19.77 -6.79 5.03
CA GLY A 110 -18.41 -6.47 4.59
C GLY A 110 -17.88 -7.23 3.37
N GLU A 111 -18.60 -8.24 2.87
CA GLU A 111 -18.25 -8.94 1.63
C GLU A 111 -18.91 -8.25 0.44
N ILE A 112 -18.15 -7.96 -0.61
CA ILE A 112 -18.66 -7.27 -1.81
C ILE A 112 -18.84 -8.19 -3.01
N GLY A 113 -18.41 -9.45 -2.92
CA GLY A 113 -18.56 -10.44 -3.98
C GLY A 113 -17.27 -11.21 -4.26
N GLU A 114 -17.31 -11.99 -5.34
CA GLU A 114 -16.22 -12.85 -5.76
C GLU A 114 -15.91 -12.64 -7.24
N LEU A 115 -14.63 -12.65 -7.58
CA LEU A 115 -14.18 -12.60 -8.96
C LEU A 115 -12.88 -13.40 -9.12
N HIS A 116 -12.78 -14.22 -10.17
CA HIS A 116 -11.60 -15.04 -10.50
C HIS A 116 -11.09 -15.94 -9.36
N GLY A 117 -11.99 -16.39 -8.46
CA GLY A 117 -11.62 -17.21 -7.30
C GLY A 117 -11.02 -16.39 -6.15
N VAL A 118 -11.25 -15.10 -6.14
CA VAL A 118 -10.91 -14.19 -5.06
C VAL A 118 -12.17 -13.63 -4.43
N ARG A 119 -12.26 -13.74 -3.11
CA ARG A 119 -13.31 -13.15 -2.28
C ARG A 119 -12.84 -11.79 -1.79
N PHE A 120 -13.66 -10.76 -1.94
CA PHE A 120 -13.33 -9.41 -1.53
C PHE A 120 -13.95 -9.05 -0.19
N VAL A 121 -13.12 -8.51 0.69
CA VAL A 121 -13.53 -7.97 1.99
C VAL A 121 -13.22 -6.48 2.01
N GLU A 122 -14.25 -5.67 2.25
CA GLU A 122 -14.15 -4.22 2.31
C GLU A 122 -13.87 -3.76 3.75
N THR A 123 -12.88 -2.90 3.92
CA THR A 123 -12.59 -2.27 5.20
C THR A 123 -11.98 -0.88 5.01
N THR A 124 -12.38 0.06 5.85
CA THR A 124 -11.77 1.40 5.91
C THR A 124 -10.36 1.39 6.46
N GLU A 125 -9.97 0.29 7.13
CA GLU A 125 -8.63 0.10 7.68
C GLU A 125 -7.61 -0.44 6.67
N ALA A 126 -8.01 -0.67 5.41
CA ALA A 126 -7.06 -1.03 4.35
C ALA A 126 -6.01 0.07 4.18
N LYS A 127 -4.76 -0.32 3.94
CA LYS A 127 -3.64 0.62 3.87
C LYS A 127 -3.82 1.61 2.73
N ILE A 128 -3.76 2.89 3.07
CA ILE A 128 -3.65 4.00 2.11
C ILE A 128 -2.23 4.54 2.22
N PHE A 129 -1.56 4.62 1.08
CA PHE A 129 -0.28 5.27 0.95
C PHE A 129 -0.52 6.69 0.46
N CYS A 130 -0.33 7.66 1.33
CA CYS A 130 -0.57 9.07 1.02
C CYS A 130 0.74 9.80 0.85
N GLY A 131 0.76 10.74 -0.08
CA GLY A 131 1.88 11.65 -0.32
C GLY A 131 1.88 12.88 0.57
N GLU A 132 0.84 13.06 1.34
CA GLU A 132 0.65 14.26 2.13
C GLU A 132 1.55 14.24 3.37
N ASP A 133 1.97 15.43 3.82
CA ASP A 133 2.51 15.75 5.15
C ASP A 133 4.00 15.52 5.40
N LEU A 134 4.90 15.75 4.46
CA LEU A 134 6.29 15.85 4.86
C LEU A 134 6.67 17.25 5.27
N ALA A 135 6.34 18.23 4.47
CA ALA A 135 6.58 19.61 4.78
C ALA A 135 5.34 20.23 5.42
N GLU A 136 5.51 21.11 6.40
CA GLU A 136 4.42 21.86 7.04
C GLU A 136 3.61 22.69 6.04
N ASP A 137 4.23 23.05 4.90
CA ASP A 137 3.63 23.83 3.81
C ASP A 137 3.15 22.98 2.63
N GLY A 138 3.16 21.65 2.75
CA GLY A 138 2.73 20.73 1.71
C GLY A 138 3.65 20.65 0.50
N ARG A 139 4.88 21.20 0.57
CA ARG A 139 5.84 21.14 -0.53
C ARG A 139 6.52 19.78 -0.64
N THR A 140 6.91 19.46 -1.86
CA THR A 140 7.73 18.28 -2.12
C THR A 140 9.16 18.54 -1.67
N LEU A 141 9.70 17.63 -0.86
CA LEU A 141 11.11 17.68 -0.48
C LEU A 141 11.97 17.07 -1.58
N THR A 142 13.15 17.63 -1.77
CA THR A 142 14.19 17.10 -2.67
C THR A 142 15.49 16.88 -1.91
N VAL A 143 16.32 15.98 -2.43
CA VAL A 143 17.65 15.71 -1.87
C VAL A 143 18.54 16.91 -2.16
N ASN A 144 19.19 17.44 -1.12
CA ASN A 144 20.15 18.53 -1.23
C ASN A 144 21.58 17.95 -1.19
N GLY A 145 22.21 17.93 -2.35
CA GLY A 145 23.49 17.27 -2.56
C GLY A 145 23.39 15.77 -2.71
N ALA A 146 24.11 15.21 -3.68
CA ALA A 146 24.07 13.78 -3.99
C ALA A 146 24.43 12.90 -2.78
N VAL A 147 23.64 11.87 -2.55
CA VAL A 147 23.80 10.87 -1.46
C VAL A 147 24.30 9.56 -2.07
N ASN A 148 25.44 9.07 -1.63
CA ASN A 148 26.03 7.82 -2.10
C ASN A 148 26.23 6.85 -0.94
N GLY A 149 25.33 5.89 -0.81
CA GLY A 149 25.42 4.81 0.16
C GLY A 149 25.45 5.32 1.61
N LYS A 150 24.68 6.36 1.95
CA LYS A 150 24.57 6.92 3.31
C LYS A 150 23.13 6.84 3.79
N ASN A 151 22.97 6.79 5.11
CA ASN A 151 21.67 6.83 5.75
C ASN A 151 21.22 8.24 6.19
N ALA A 152 22.11 9.22 6.09
CA ALA A 152 21.80 10.64 6.32
C ALA A 152 21.52 11.31 4.98
N VAL A 153 20.34 11.89 4.84
CA VAL A 153 19.89 12.58 3.63
C VAL A 153 19.55 14.03 4.01
N THR A 154 20.35 14.96 3.51
CA THR A 154 20.01 16.38 3.59
C THR A 154 18.92 16.69 2.58
N PHE A 155 17.96 17.51 2.93
CA PHE A 155 16.86 17.86 2.04
C PHE A 155 16.59 19.35 2.01
N ASP A 156 15.96 19.79 0.95
CA ASP A 156 15.41 21.12 0.76
C ASP A 156 14.01 21.06 0.12
N GLY A 157 13.49 22.19 -0.37
CA GLY A 157 12.15 22.27 -0.98
C GLY A 157 11.01 22.49 -0.01
N GLY A 158 11.24 22.36 1.29
CA GLY A 158 10.22 22.62 2.32
C GLY A 158 10.78 22.56 3.74
N THR A 159 9.95 22.86 4.72
CA THR A 159 10.29 22.80 6.14
C THR A 159 9.60 21.63 6.82
N VAL A 160 10.31 20.95 7.69
CA VAL A 160 9.78 19.83 8.47
C VAL A 160 10.09 20.06 9.95
N LYS A 161 9.07 19.89 10.77
CA LYS A 161 9.26 19.95 12.22
C LYS A 161 10.18 18.82 12.68
N GLU A 162 11.11 19.12 13.57
CA GLU A 162 12.01 18.13 14.15
C GLU A 162 11.24 16.97 14.79
N GLY A 163 11.62 15.75 14.45
CA GLY A 163 11.00 14.52 14.95
C GLY A 163 9.65 14.14 14.31
N ALA A 164 9.05 14.99 13.48
CA ALA A 164 7.70 14.74 12.93
C ALA A 164 7.63 13.54 11.97
N LEU A 165 8.75 13.19 11.36
CA LEU A 165 8.84 12.09 10.39
C LEU A 165 9.33 10.77 10.99
N ALA A 166 9.74 10.76 12.26
CA ALA A 166 10.25 9.56 12.91
C ALA A 166 9.23 8.41 12.85
N GLY A 167 9.70 7.25 12.41
CA GLY A 167 8.85 6.06 12.23
C GLY A 167 8.12 5.97 10.89
N ARG A 168 8.10 7.02 10.07
CA ARG A 168 7.48 7.01 8.73
C ARG A 168 8.36 6.33 7.71
N TYR A 169 7.72 5.74 6.71
CA TYR A 169 8.40 5.22 5.52
C TYR A 169 8.34 6.26 4.39
N ILE A 170 9.47 6.46 3.75
CA ILE A 170 9.63 7.38 2.62
C ILE A 170 10.25 6.65 1.42
N LEU A 171 10.15 7.27 0.26
CA LEU A 171 10.83 6.84 -0.95
C LEU A 171 11.84 7.90 -1.36
N VAL A 172 13.11 7.52 -1.38
CA VAL A 172 14.20 8.36 -1.89
C VAL A 172 14.74 7.69 -3.15
N ASN A 173 14.58 8.33 -4.29
CA ASN A 173 14.96 7.76 -5.59
C ASN A 173 14.43 6.32 -5.79
N GLY A 174 13.15 6.08 -5.45
CA GLY A 174 12.52 4.77 -5.54
C GLY A 174 12.93 3.75 -4.47
N GLN A 175 13.89 4.09 -3.60
CA GLN A 175 14.33 3.24 -2.49
C GLN A 175 13.50 3.54 -1.25
N ARG A 176 12.72 2.57 -0.82
CA ARG A 176 11.94 2.69 0.42
C ARG A 176 12.86 2.61 1.63
N ALA A 177 12.73 3.56 2.54
CA ALA A 177 13.47 3.58 3.80
C ALA A 177 12.57 4.09 4.93
N LYS A 178 12.87 3.70 6.17
CA LYS A 178 12.18 4.21 7.37
C LYS A 178 12.99 5.36 7.95
N VAL A 179 12.32 6.44 8.27
CA VAL A 179 12.94 7.57 8.97
C VAL A 179 13.10 7.19 10.45
N VAL A 180 14.34 7.12 10.92
CA VAL A 180 14.67 6.89 12.32
C VAL A 180 14.49 8.18 13.12
N SER A 181 15.01 9.28 12.57
CA SER A 181 14.86 10.63 13.13
C SER A 181 14.99 11.67 12.03
N ASN A 182 14.48 12.87 12.26
CA ASN A 182 14.70 14.01 11.39
C ASN A 182 14.98 15.27 12.19
N THR A 183 15.82 16.13 11.62
CA THR A 183 15.94 17.55 11.96
C THR A 183 15.12 18.39 10.98
N ALA A 184 15.23 19.70 11.04
CA ALA A 184 14.58 20.59 10.08
C ALA A 184 15.09 20.46 8.63
N SER A 185 16.25 19.81 8.40
CA SER A 185 16.91 19.72 7.08
C SER A 185 17.59 18.38 6.80
N VAL A 186 17.58 17.44 7.73
CA VAL A 186 18.26 16.14 7.57
C VAL A 186 17.34 15.00 8.02
N LEU A 187 17.24 13.99 7.18
CA LEU A 187 16.60 12.70 7.51
C LEU A 187 17.68 11.69 7.87
N THR A 188 17.52 10.99 8.97
CA THR A 188 18.31 9.80 9.30
C THR A 188 17.47 8.56 9.03
N LEU A 189 17.92 7.70 8.12
CA LEU A 189 17.19 6.52 7.67
C LEU A 189 17.70 5.24 8.33
N ASP A 190 16.89 4.20 8.34
CA ASP A 190 17.23 2.87 8.85
C ASP A 190 18.23 2.11 7.97
N LYS A 191 18.43 2.58 6.74
CA LYS A 191 19.35 1.98 5.77
C LYS A 191 19.99 3.03 4.88
N ASN A 192 21.08 2.63 4.24
CA ASN A 192 21.78 3.47 3.27
C ASN A 192 20.97 3.59 1.96
N VAL A 193 20.96 4.79 1.40
CA VAL A 193 20.32 5.08 0.11
C VAL A 193 21.30 5.77 -0.83
N THR A 194 21.01 5.73 -2.13
CA THR A 194 21.76 6.45 -3.15
C THR A 194 20.79 7.28 -3.97
N ALA A 195 21.03 8.58 -4.04
CA ALA A 195 20.20 9.51 -4.78
C ALA A 195 21.05 10.63 -5.38
N ALA A 196 20.64 11.12 -6.53
CA ALA A 196 21.22 12.34 -7.12
C ALA A 196 20.74 13.58 -6.34
N ASP A 197 21.42 14.68 -6.57
CA ASP A 197 20.94 15.99 -6.17
C ASP A 197 19.59 16.27 -6.84
N ASP A 198 18.71 16.98 -6.16
CA ASP A 198 17.33 17.28 -6.59
C ASP A 198 16.41 16.04 -6.76
N ALA A 199 16.87 14.83 -6.40
CA ALA A 199 15.98 13.66 -6.42
C ALA A 199 14.83 13.85 -5.44
N VAL A 200 13.60 13.58 -5.91
CA VAL A 200 12.40 13.75 -5.10
C VAL A 200 12.39 12.79 -3.92
N ILE A 201 12.12 13.33 -2.75
CA ILE A 201 11.80 12.57 -1.55
C ILE A 201 10.28 12.55 -1.42
N TYR A 202 9.71 11.39 -1.70
CA TYR A 202 8.27 11.25 -1.55
C TYR A 202 7.88 11.21 -0.08
N PRO A 203 7.07 12.14 0.32
CA PRO A 203 6.70 12.39 1.70
C PRO A 203 5.86 11.35 2.31
N GLY A 204 5.16 10.83 1.62
CA GLY A 204 4.37 9.76 2.02
C GLY A 204 4.79 8.58 1.17
N GLU A 205 4.01 7.72 1.06
CA GLU A 205 4.13 6.54 0.26
C GLU A 205 3.20 6.64 -0.96
N GLY A 206 2.75 7.86 -1.30
CA GLY A 206 1.80 8.14 -2.37
C GLY A 206 2.31 7.86 -3.78
N GLY A 207 1.45 8.09 -4.76
CA GLY A 207 1.77 8.01 -6.17
C GLY A 207 2.33 9.32 -6.72
N ALA A 208 2.25 9.49 -8.03
CA ALA A 208 2.65 10.72 -8.70
C ALA A 208 1.86 11.92 -8.14
N ASP A 209 2.54 13.05 -7.98
CA ASP A 209 1.98 14.26 -7.39
C ASP A 209 1.32 14.06 -6.01
N GLY A 210 1.81 13.08 -5.24
CA GLY A 210 1.31 12.78 -3.91
C GLY A 210 -0.08 12.13 -3.87
N CYS A 211 -0.62 11.64 -4.98
CA CYS A 211 -1.94 11.04 -4.99
C CYS A 211 -2.01 9.81 -4.07
N ALA A 212 -3.17 9.62 -3.44
CA ALA A 212 -3.41 8.48 -2.57
C ALA A 212 -3.37 7.17 -3.35
N VAL A 213 -2.57 6.20 -2.87
CA VAL A 213 -2.46 4.86 -3.43
C VAL A 213 -3.04 3.86 -2.45
N TYR A 214 -4.00 3.09 -2.90
CA TYR A 214 -4.68 2.09 -2.07
C TYR A 214 -3.99 0.74 -2.16
N GLY A 215 -3.54 0.23 -1.03
CA GLY A 215 -2.94 -1.09 -0.92
C GLY A 215 -4.00 -2.18 -0.83
N CYS A 216 -4.12 -2.98 -1.87
CA CYS A 216 -4.99 -4.15 -1.89
C CYS A 216 -4.18 -5.37 -1.48
N LEU A 217 -4.61 -6.07 -0.44
CA LEU A 217 -3.87 -7.19 0.12
C LEU A 217 -4.50 -8.52 -0.32
N PHE A 218 -3.85 -9.21 -1.25
CA PHE A 218 -4.25 -10.55 -1.70
C PHE A 218 -3.54 -11.62 -0.87
N VAL A 219 -4.30 -12.45 -0.19
CA VAL A 219 -3.76 -13.45 0.75
C VAL A 219 -4.32 -14.85 0.49
N GLY A 220 -3.46 -15.84 0.67
CA GLY A 220 -3.84 -17.24 0.80
C GLY A 220 -3.78 -17.69 2.26
N LYS A 221 -4.18 -18.91 2.53
CA LYS A 221 -4.14 -19.51 3.86
C LYS A 221 -2.70 -19.61 4.36
N GLY A 222 -2.44 -19.16 5.58
CA GLY A 222 -1.09 -19.18 6.17
C GLY A 222 -0.13 -18.14 5.60
N ALA A 223 -0.65 -17.04 5.01
CA ALA A 223 0.17 -15.99 4.42
C ALA A 223 1.07 -15.27 5.44
N TYR A 224 0.69 -15.25 6.70
CA TYR A 224 1.49 -14.70 7.81
C TYR A 224 1.19 -15.44 9.10
N GLY A 225 2.09 -15.30 10.07
CA GLY A 225 1.93 -15.81 11.43
C GLY A 225 2.31 -14.73 12.44
N VAL A 226 1.65 -14.73 13.58
CA VAL A 226 1.97 -13.89 14.73
C VAL A 226 2.63 -14.78 15.78
N VAL A 227 3.80 -14.37 16.26
CA VAL A 227 4.49 -15.03 17.37
C VAL A 227 4.22 -14.23 18.63
N ASP A 228 3.59 -14.85 19.61
CA ASP A 228 3.46 -14.28 20.94
C ASP A 228 4.73 -14.62 21.76
N LEU A 229 5.44 -13.59 22.20
CA LEU A 229 6.66 -13.72 23.00
C LEU A 229 6.37 -13.66 24.50
N SER A 230 5.11 -13.57 24.91
CA SER A 230 4.74 -13.41 26.32
C SER A 230 4.76 -14.72 27.13
N GLU A 231 4.86 -15.89 26.51
CA GLU A 231 4.98 -17.17 27.18
C GLU A 231 6.45 -17.60 27.34
N GLY A 232 7.20 -16.89 28.14
CA GLY A 232 8.61 -17.22 28.33
C GLY A 232 9.20 -16.75 29.65
N THR A 233 8.40 -16.70 30.71
CA THR A 233 8.93 -16.51 32.08
C THR A 233 8.24 -17.48 33.03
N GLU A 234 8.73 -18.69 33.07
CA GLU A 234 8.79 -19.44 34.32
C GLU A 234 10.20 -19.29 34.93
#